data_dfb7fdacc32e43df6f94695523e136da
#
_entry.id   dfb7fdacc32e43df6f94695523e136da
#
_cell.length_a   1.000
_cell.length_b   1.000
_cell.length_c   1.000
_cell.angle_alpha   90.00
_cell.angle_beta   90.00
_cell.angle_gamma   90.00
#
_symmetry.space_group_name_H-M   'P 1'
#
loop_
_entity.id
_entity.type
_entity.pdbx_description
1 polymer ?
#
loop_
_entity_poly.entity_id
_entity_poly.type
_entity_poly.pdbx_seq_one_letter_code
_entity_poly.pdbx_strand_id
1 'polypeptide(L)'
;MKMGVIARRMLLSAMLSLVLVGGLSAQVTSVRLENTANEPQNWLTYSGNYFSQRYSELDPITPANIEDLSLQWVYQTGVFGPWQTTPVVVDGVMYLTQRPNDVVALDARTGRVFWIYRYPTRSGHRACCGANNRG
;
A
#
# COMPACT_ATOMS: atom_id res chain seq x y z
N MET A 1 30.31 42.73 17.60
CA MET A 1 29.62 42.49 16.33
C MET A 1 29.59 41.02 15.89
N LYS A 2 30.07 40.03 16.69
CA LYS A 2 30.08 38.58 16.36
C LYS A 2 28.92 37.78 16.96
N MET A 3 28.20 38.30 17.95
CA MET A 3 27.07 37.61 18.60
C MET A 3 25.82 37.44 17.70
N GLY A 4 25.55 38.39 16.83
CA GLY A 4 24.36 38.33 15.95
C GLY A 4 24.39 37.25 14.89
N VAL A 5 25.57 36.85 14.42
CA VAL A 5 25.73 35.80 13.37
C VAL A 5 25.51 34.42 13.98
N ILE A 6 25.98 34.19 15.20
CA ILE A 6 25.82 32.89 15.90
C ILE A 6 24.35 32.66 16.28
N ALA A 7 23.66 33.69 16.81
CA ALA A 7 22.24 33.63 17.14
C ALA A 7 21.38 33.38 15.87
N ARG A 8 21.70 34.01 14.75
CA ARG A 8 20.99 33.82 13.48
C ARG A 8 21.20 32.42 12.88
N ARG A 9 22.40 31.85 13.05
CA ARG A 9 22.70 30.47 12.62
C ARG A 9 21.97 29.44 13.50
N MET A 10 21.89 29.64 14.81
CA MET A 10 21.14 28.78 15.73
C MET A 10 19.63 28.82 15.46
N LEU A 11 19.06 29.99 15.16
CA LEU A 11 17.65 30.11 14.78
C LEU A 11 17.33 29.43 13.45
N LEU A 12 18.20 29.53 12.45
CA LEU A 12 18.06 28.83 11.17
C LEU A 12 18.19 27.31 11.33
N SER A 13 19.10 26.81 12.17
CA SER A 13 19.20 25.39 12.48
C SER A 13 17.97 24.87 13.23
N ALA A 14 17.44 25.62 14.17
CA ALA A 14 16.23 25.25 14.93
C ALA A 14 14.98 25.22 14.03
N MET A 15 14.86 26.19 13.11
CA MET A 15 13.76 26.17 12.11
C MET A 15 13.86 25.00 11.13
N LEU A 16 15.05 24.66 10.68
CA LEU A 16 15.27 23.53 9.76
C LEU A 16 14.98 22.18 10.43
N SER A 17 15.21 22.07 11.75
CA SER A 17 14.90 20.87 12.53
C SER A 17 13.38 20.71 12.75
N LEU A 18 12.62 21.79 12.82
CA LEU A 18 11.17 21.76 13.02
C LEU A 18 10.42 21.32 11.77
N VAL A 19 10.97 21.52 10.58
CA VAL A 19 10.35 21.12 9.30
C VAL A 19 10.48 19.61 9.06
N LEU A 20 11.42 18.92 9.71
CA LEU A 20 11.66 17.47 9.56
C LEU A 20 10.79 16.58 10.48
N VAL A 21 9.99 17.16 11.38
CA VAL A 21 8.99 16.45 12.20
C VAL A 21 7.60 16.45 11.54
N GLY A 22 7.53 16.65 10.21
CA GLY A 22 6.33 16.41 9.42
C GLY A 22 5.96 14.93 9.52
N GLY A 23 4.91 14.67 10.28
CA GLY A 23 4.44 13.41 10.81
C GLY A 23 4.69 12.18 9.97
N LEU A 24 5.40 11.23 10.52
CA LEU A 24 5.23 9.80 10.24
C LEU A 24 3.85 9.38 10.81
N SER A 25 2.78 10.01 10.36
CA SER A 25 1.45 9.47 10.63
C SER A 25 1.34 8.17 9.85
N ALA A 26 0.85 7.14 10.51
CA ALA A 26 0.53 5.88 9.82
C ALA A 26 -0.30 6.23 8.57
N GLN A 27 0.08 5.70 7.43
CA GLN A 27 -0.56 5.99 6.14
C GLN A 27 -2.05 5.66 6.16
N VAL A 28 -2.46 4.64 6.93
CA VAL A 28 -3.85 4.25 7.14
C VAL A 28 -4.20 4.40 8.60
N THR A 29 -5.17 5.28 8.89
CA THR A 29 -5.70 5.50 10.23
C THR A 29 -7.02 4.73 10.42
N SER A 30 -7.44 4.53 11.67
CA SER A 30 -8.75 3.94 11.97
C SER A 30 -9.90 4.75 11.32
N VAL A 31 -9.78 6.07 11.29
CA VAL A 31 -10.77 6.95 10.66
C VAL A 31 -10.90 6.66 9.16
N ARG A 32 -9.80 6.41 8.44
CA ARG A 32 -9.86 6.02 7.03
C ARG A 32 -10.54 4.66 6.85
N LEU A 33 -10.22 3.69 7.71
CA LEU A 33 -10.83 2.35 7.66
C LEU A 33 -12.34 2.35 7.93
N GLU A 34 -12.82 3.27 8.77
CA GLU A 34 -14.24 3.44 9.06
C GLU A 34 -14.98 4.16 7.91
N ASN A 35 -14.28 4.99 7.14
CA ASN A 35 -14.85 5.85 6.11
C ASN A 35 -14.33 5.53 4.70
N THR A 36 -14.16 4.26 4.38
CA THR A 36 -13.60 3.81 3.09
C THR A 36 -14.40 4.29 1.87
N ALA A 37 -15.69 4.56 2.03
CA ALA A 37 -16.53 5.13 0.97
C ALA A 37 -16.07 6.53 0.50
N ASN A 38 -15.37 7.29 1.34
CA ASN A 38 -14.84 8.61 0.98
C ASN A 38 -13.60 8.54 0.07
N GLU A 39 -13.04 7.36 -0.11
CA GLU A 39 -11.83 7.14 -0.91
C GLU A 39 -11.96 5.86 -1.77
N PRO A 40 -12.94 5.80 -2.69
CA PRO A 40 -13.27 4.58 -3.43
C PRO A 40 -12.15 4.09 -4.35
N GLN A 41 -11.13 4.93 -4.64
CA GLN A 41 -9.92 4.57 -5.38
C GLN A 41 -8.96 3.69 -4.56
N ASN A 42 -9.17 3.58 -3.25
CA ASN A 42 -8.39 2.76 -2.34
C ASN A 42 -9.14 1.47 -1.99
N TRP A 43 -8.39 0.43 -1.62
CA TRP A 43 -8.92 -0.84 -1.12
C TRP A 43 -8.19 -1.18 0.17
N LEU A 44 -8.62 -0.55 1.27
CA LEU A 44 -7.86 -0.47 2.53
C LEU A 44 -7.87 -1.74 3.37
N THR A 45 -8.82 -2.65 3.12
CA THR A 45 -8.95 -3.91 3.88
C THR A 45 -9.22 -5.08 2.94
N TYR A 46 -9.12 -6.31 3.45
CA TYR A 46 -9.39 -7.55 2.71
C TYR A 46 -10.72 -7.54 1.94
N SER A 47 -11.77 -6.98 2.52
CA SER A 47 -13.11 -6.94 1.92
C SER A 47 -13.56 -5.55 1.47
N GLY A 48 -12.64 -4.58 1.38
CA GLY A 48 -12.91 -3.20 1.02
C GLY A 48 -13.35 -2.33 2.20
N ASN A 49 -14.21 -2.86 3.07
CA ASN A 49 -14.69 -2.18 4.27
C ASN A 49 -14.98 -3.17 5.41
N TYR A 50 -15.29 -2.67 6.59
CA TYR A 50 -15.60 -3.50 7.77
C TYR A 50 -16.91 -4.28 7.67
N PHE A 51 -17.79 -3.91 6.74
CA PHE A 51 -19.05 -4.65 6.47
C PHE A 51 -18.84 -5.81 5.49
N SER A 52 -17.62 -6.00 4.99
CA SER A 52 -17.25 -7.08 4.06
C SER A 52 -18.08 -7.10 2.77
N GLN A 53 -18.52 -5.95 2.30
CA GLN A 53 -19.40 -5.83 1.14
C GLN A 53 -18.70 -6.16 -0.18
N ARG A 54 -17.37 -6.01 -0.26
CA ARG A 54 -16.57 -6.23 -1.47
C ARG A 54 -17.09 -5.45 -2.68
N TYR A 55 -17.55 -4.24 -2.42
CA TYR A 55 -18.12 -3.33 -3.39
C TYR A 55 -17.28 -2.07 -3.50
N SER A 56 -17.13 -1.56 -4.71
CA SER A 56 -16.51 -0.27 -5.00
C SER A 56 -17.54 0.65 -5.65
N GLU A 57 -17.56 1.90 -5.24
CA GLU A 57 -18.40 2.94 -5.87
C GLU A 57 -17.76 3.50 -7.15
N LEU A 58 -16.60 3.01 -7.57
CA LEU A 58 -16.01 3.37 -8.85
C LEU A 58 -16.87 2.80 -9.99
N ASP A 59 -17.24 3.65 -10.92
CA ASP A 59 -18.07 3.34 -12.08
C ASP A 59 -17.45 3.69 -13.45
N PRO A 60 -16.11 3.77 -13.59
CA PRO A 60 -15.50 4.12 -14.89
C PRO A 60 -15.69 3.02 -15.95
N ILE A 61 -16.01 1.79 -15.53
CA ILE A 61 -16.26 0.65 -16.42
C ILE A 61 -17.76 0.43 -16.50
N THR A 62 -18.30 0.54 -17.69
CA THR A 62 -19.73 0.41 -17.99
C THR A 62 -19.95 -0.58 -19.11
N PRO A 63 -21.16 -1.10 -19.33
CA PRO A 63 -21.46 -1.95 -20.49
C PRO A 63 -21.13 -1.30 -21.84
N ALA A 64 -21.08 0.04 -21.90
CA ALA A 64 -20.78 0.76 -23.14
C ALA A 64 -19.29 0.83 -23.48
N ASN A 65 -18.40 0.65 -22.50
CA ASN A 65 -16.94 0.77 -22.70
C ASN A 65 -16.14 -0.45 -22.26
N ILE A 66 -16.81 -1.55 -21.90
CA ILE A 66 -16.12 -2.77 -21.44
C ILE A 66 -15.24 -3.38 -22.52
N GLU A 67 -15.59 -3.19 -23.79
CA GLU A 67 -14.82 -3.69 -24.94
C GLU A 67 -13.52 -2.90 -25.16
N ASP A 68 -13.42 -1.69 -24.58
CA ASP A 68 -12.23 -0.84 -24.67
C ASP A 68 -11.16 -1.18 -23.61
N LEU A 69 -11.42 -2.16 -22.75
CA LEU A 69 -10.48 -2.58 -21.73
C LEU A 69 -9.20 -3.13 -22.35
N SER A 70 -8.07 -2.62 -21.90
CA SER A 70 -6.75 -3.07 -22.34
C SER A 70 -5.87 -3.45 -21.14
N LEU A 71 -5.04 -4.46 -21.31
CA LEU A 71 -4.06 -4.87 -20.32
C LEU A 71 -3.01 -3.77 -20.15
N GLN A 72 -2.92 -3.20 -18.97
CA GLN A 72 -1.96 -2.12 -18.68
C GLN A 72 -0.61 -2.67 -18.24
N TRP A 73 -0.60 -3.68 -17.38
CA TRP A 73 0.63 -4.30 -16.87
C TRP A 73 0.36 -5.69 -16.31
N VAL A 74 1.42 -6.46 -16.14
CA VAL A 74 1.42 -7.79 -15.51
C VAL A 74 2.56 -7.84 -14.50
N TYR A 75 2.27 -8.26 -13.29
CA TYR A 75 3.28 -8.64 -12.31
C TYR A 75 3.47 -10.14 -12.32
N GLN A 76 4.66 -10.60 -12.71
CA GLN A 76 5.03 -12.01 -12.69
C GLN A 76 5.71 -12.36 -11.38
N THR A 77 5.10 -13.25 -10.61
CA THR A 77 5.76 -13.81 -9.43
C THR A 77 6.68 -14.94 -9.85
N GLY A 78 7.90 -14.98 -9.33
CA GLY A 78 8.83 -16.08 -9.62
C GLY A 78 8.52 -17.39 -8.89
N VAL A 79 7.34 -17.52 -8.27
CA VAL A 79 7.02 -18.63 -7.36
C VAL A 79 5.72 -19.30 -7.76
N PHE A 80 5.79 -20.63 -7.98
CA PHE A 80 4.62 -21.44 -8.30
C PHE A 80 3.91 -21.95 -7.05
N GLY A 81 2.61 -22.19 -7.18
CA GLY A 81 1.78 -22.83 -6.18
C GLY A 81 0.46 -22.08 -5.89
N PRO A 82 -0.36 -22.58 -4.96
CA PRO A 82 -1.62 -21.94 -4.63
C PRO A 82 -1.41 -20.54 -4.04
N TRP A 83 -2.28 -19.62 -4.43
CA TRP A 83 -2.31 -18.23 -4.00
C TRP A 83 -3.68 -17.89 -3.45
N GLN A 84 -3.72 -17.28 -2.31
CA GLN A 84 -4.92 -16.76 -1.69
C GLN A 84 -4.62 -15.38 -1.12
N THR A 85 -4.33 -14.45 -2.01
CA THR A 85 -4.04 -13.07 -1.62
C THR A 85 -5.09 -12.14 -2.20
N THR A 86 -5.52 -11.18 -1.40
CA THR A 86 -6.30 -10.04 -1.87
C THR A 86 -5.38 -8.82 -1.79
N PRO A 87 -5.11 -8.14 -2.90
CA PRO A 87 -4.33 -6.92 -2.87
C PRO A 87 -5.00 -5.85 -2.02
N VAL A 88 -4.23 -5.15 -1.20
CA VAL A 88 -4.63 -3.93 -0.50
C VAL A 88 -4.04 -2.75 -1.28
N VAL A 89 -4.85 -1.74 -1.55
CA VAL A 89 -4.41 -0.56 -2.31
C VAL A 89 -4.57 0.67 -1.45
N VAL A 90 -3.47 1.40 -1.26
CA VAL A 90 -3.40 2.61 -0.45
C VAL A 90 -2.62 3.67 -1.21
N ASP A 91 -3.27 4.78 -1.53
CA ASP A 91 -2.64 5.98 -2.12
C ASP A 91 -1.74 5.63 -3.34
N GLY A 92 -2.24 4.78 -4.21
CA GLY A 92 -1.55 4.36 -5.43
C GLY A 92 -0.50 3.26 -5.26
N VAL A 93 -0.33 2.74 -4.06
CA VAL A 93 0.54 1.59 -3.77
C VAL A 93 -0.30 0.34 -3.55
N MET A 94 -0.03 -0.70 -4.31
CA MET A 94 -0.64 -2.01 -4.14
C MET A 94 0.26 -2.92 -3.31
N TYR A 95 -0.28 -3.46 -2.23
CA TYR A 95 0.40 -4.42 -1.38
C TYR A 95 -0.21 -5.80 -1.57
N LEU A 96 0.62 -6.79 -1.77
CA LEU A 96 0.20 -8.18 -1.87
C LEU A 96 1.19 -9.11 -1.18
N THR A 97 0.72 -10.27 -0.77
CA THR A 97 1.59 -11.33 -0.27
C THR A 97 1.84 -12.36 -1.37
N GLN A 98 3.06 -12.87 -1.42
CA GLN A 98 3.46 -13.97 -2.29
C GLN A 98 4.20 -15.04 -1.51
N ARG A 99 4.26 -16.23 -2.10
CA ARG A 99 5.05 -17.32 -1.51
C ARG A 99 6.55 -17.00 -1.48
N PRO A 100 7.31 -17.53 -0.48
CA PRO A 100 6.82 -18.36 0.64
C PRO A 100 6.08 -17.56 1.73
N ASN A 101 6.42 -16.32 2.01
CA ASN A 101 5.80 -15.38 2.94
C ASN A 101 6.31 -13.96 2.68
N ASP A 102 6.49 -13.61 1.42
CA ASP A 102 6.97 -12.28 1.07
C ASP A 102 5.80 -11.29 1.03
N VAL A 103 6.09 -10.04 1.33
CA VAL A 103 5.20 -8.91 1.06
C VAL A 103 5.80 -8.09 -0.06
N VAL A 104 4.98 -7.76 -1.05
CA VAL A 104 5.39 -6.98 -2.21
C VAL A 104 4.62 -5.68 -2.24
N ALA A 105 5.30 -4.57 -2.47
CA ALA A 105 4.69 -3.28 -2.77
C ALA A 105 4.94 -2.92 -4.24
N LEU A 106 3.86 -2.62 -4.92
CA LEU A 106 3.84 -2.26 -6.33
C LEU A 106 3.25 -0.86 -6.53
N ASP A 107 3.71 -0.17 -7.53
CA ASP A 107 2.98 0.95 -8.11
C ASP A 107 1.68 0.40 -8.73
N ALA A 108 0.53 0.76 -8.20
CA ALA A 108 -0.77 0.24 -8.67
C ALA A 108 -1.08 0.64 -10.11
N ARG A 109 -0.47 1.69 -10.62
CA ARG A 109 -0.68 2.21 -11.97
C ARG A 109 0.18 1.50 -13.02
N THR A 110 1.42 1.15 -12.68
CA THR A 110 2.41 0.65 -13.64
C THR A 110 2.87 -0.77 -13.40
N GLY A 111 2.52 -1.38 -12.25
CA GLY A 111 3.01 -2.69 -11.85
C GLY A 111 4.49 -2.72 -11.43
N ARG A 112 5.17 -1.55 -11.40
CA ARG A 112 6.57 -1.47 -10.99
C ARG A 112 6.73 -1.83 -9.52
N VAL A 113 7.66 -2.74 -9.22
CA VAL A 113 8.00 -3.10 -7.84
C VAL A 113 8.72 -1.94 -7.16
N PHE A 114 8.18 -1.49 -6.03
CA PHE A 114 8.87 -0.56 -5.14
C PHE A 114 9.83 -1.31 -4.24
N TRP A 115 9.36 -2.39 -3.58
CA TRP A 115 10.15 -3.24 -2.71
C TRP A 115 9.48 -4.61 -2.51
N ILE A 116 10.30 -5.56 -2.06
CA ILE A 116 9.87 -6.88 -1.61
C ILE A 116 10.47 -7.12 -0.23
N TYR A 117 9.62 -7.32 0.76
CA TYR A 117 10.02 -7.80 2.08
C TYR A 117 9.96 -9.32 2.11
N ARG A 118 11.10 -9.97 2.30
CA ARG A 118 11.21 -11.42 2.39
C ARG A 118 11.21 -11.85 3.85
N TYR A 119 10.11 -12.46 4.28
CA TYR A 119 10.03 -13.00 5.63
C TYR A 119 10.73 -14.35 5.71
N PRO A 120 11.74 -14.54 6.61
CA PRO A 120 12.44 -15.81 6.76
C PRO A 120 11.48 -16.87 7.30
N THR A 121 11.11 -17.82 6.46
CA THR A 121 10.25 -18.93 6.84
C THR A 121 11.03 -19.96 7.65
N ARG A 122 10.54 -20.36 8.81
CA ARG A 122 11.12 -21.48 9.57
C ARG A 122 10.91 -22.78 8.78
N SER A 123 11.98 -23.62 8.71
CA SER A 123 11.88 -24.90 8.03
C SER A 123 10.80 -25.77 8.71
N GLY A 124 9.97 -26.45 7.90
CA GLY A 124 8.90 -27.31 8.38
C GLY A 124 7.54 -26.60 8.60
N HIS A 125 7.48 -25.28 8.53
CA HIS A 125 6.20 -24.56 8.62
C HIS A 125 5.52 -24.56 7.24
N ARG A 126 4.36 -25.22 7.16
CA ARG A 126 3.50 -25.18 5.97
C ARG A 126 2.21 -24.44 6.32
N ALA A 127 2.02 -23.25 5.74
CA ALA A 127 0.70 -22.65 5.74
C ALA A 127 -0.26 -23.53 4.92
N CYS A 128 -1.45 -23.80 5.42
CA CYS A 128 -2.37 -24.70 4.75
C CYS A 128 -2.76 -24.24 3.33
N CYS A 129 -2.81 -22.93 3.08
CA CYS A 129 -3.41 -22.34 1.91
C CYS A 129 -2.44 -21.49 1.05
N GLY A 130 -1.14 -21.55 1.29
CA GLY A 130 -0.14 -20.78 0.56
C GLY A 130 0.07 -19.39 1.12
N ALA A 131 0.36 -18.41 0.27
CA ALA A 131 0.48 -17.01 0.67
C ALA A 131 -0.91 -16.42 0.90
N ASN A 132 -1.12 -15.82 2.08
CA ASN A 132 -2.39 -15.21 2.46
C ASN A 132 -2.19 -13.75 2.81
N ASN A 133 -3.10 -12.92 2.35
CA ASN A 133 -3.28 -11.57 2.86
C ASN A 133 -4.77 -11.38 3.17
N ARG A 134 -5.08 -11.07 4.39
CA ARG A 134 -6.46 -10.85 4.85
C ARG A 134 -6.68 -9.46 5.45
N GLY A 135 -5.79 -8.53 5.16
CA GLY A 135 -5.85 -7.14 5.61
C GLY A 135 -5.10 -6.89 6.89
#